data_e4cf3a949f003957911b7a93af1eadc6
#
_entry.id   e4cf3a949f003957911b7a93af1eadc6
#
_cell.length_a   1.000
_cell.length_b   1.000
_cell.length_c   1.000
_cell.angle_alpha   90.00
_cell.angle_beta   90.00
_cell.angle_gamma   90.00
#
_symmetry.space_group_name_H-M   'P 1'
#
loop_
_entity.id
_entity.type
_entity.pdbx_description
1 polymer ?
#
loop_
_entity_poly.entity_id
_entity_poly.type
_entity_poly.pdbx_seq_one_letter_code
_entity_poly.pdbx_strand_id
1 'polypeptide(L)'
;MVAIDGSVVLVTGGQRGIGKAYVEALLRRGAAKVYATARKPSLSEDPRVEAVSLDVNDADAVAALADRATDVDIVINNAGVLLPSPLLTADMADVVATFETNVFGPLRMARAFAPVLAARGGGALVDMHSVLSWGAGAAAYGASKAALWSITNSLRIELAEQGTQVVGVHLGLADTDMAAGIPSQKISPAEVVEAALDGVESGGNEVLVDAVTRQMKAALAGPVEGLTLVLGR
;
A
#
# COMPACT_ATOMS: atom_id res chain seq x y z
N MET A 1 2.91 18.03 6.49
CA MET A 1 4.11 17.14 6.47
C MET A 1 4.06 16.30 7.73
N VAL A 2 4.17 14.99 7.58
CA VAL A 2 4.11 14.03 8.70
C VAL A 2 5.52 13.49 8.93
N ALA A 3 6.05 13.66 10.15
CA ALA A 3 7.37 13.16 10.51
C ALA A 3 7.32 11.66 10.81
N ILE A 4 8.33 10.93 10.38
CA ILE A 4 8.50 9.51 10.74
C ILE A 4 9.15 9.38 12.12
N ASP A 5 10.10 10.25 12.44
CA ASP A 5 10.77 10.26 13.74
C ASP A 5 9.75 10.48 14.88
N GLY A 6 9.77 9.61 15.87
CA GLY A 6 8.83 9.61 17.00
C GLY A 6 7.41 9.13 16.68
N SER A 7 7.06 8.81 15.42
CA SER A 7 5.72 8.38 15.04
C SER A 7 5.42 6.92 15.40
N VAL A 8 4.14 6.60 15.55
CA VAL A 8 3.63 5.22 15.63
C VAL A 8 3.02 4.86 14.28
N VAL A 9 3.52 3.79 13.66
CA VAL A 9 3.16 3.42 12.30
C VAL A 9 2.53 2.02 12.26
N LEU A 10 1.45 1.87 11.52
CA LEU A 10 0.84 0.58 11.24
C LEU A 10 1.13 0.18 9.79
N VAL A 11 1.70 -1.02 9.59
CA VAL A 11 2.01 -1.58 8.27
C VAL A 11 1.23 -2.87 8.05
N THR A 12 0.30 -2.87 7.10
CA THR A 12 -0.39 -4.11 6.72
C THR A 12 0.51 -4.99 5.86
N GLY A 13 0.55 -6.30 6.16
CA GLY A 13 1.49 -7.21 5.49
C GLY A 13 2.96 -6.90 5.81
N GLY A 14 3.26 -6.43 7.03
CA GLY A 14 4.56 -5.88 7.45
C GLY A 14 5.69 -6.90 7.64
N GLN A 15 5.48 -8.20 7.36
CA GLN A 15 6.47 -9.24 7.72
C GLN A 15 7.21 -9.86 6.54
N ARG A 16 6.94 -9.44 5.30
CA ARG A 16 7.65 -9.91 4.10
C ARG A 16 7.70 -8.83 3.01
N GLY A 17 8.58 -9.03 2.04
CA GLY A 17 8.70 -8.17 0.85
C GLY A 17 8.79 -6.69 1.19
N ILE A 18 8.01 -5.85 0.51
CA ILE A 18 7.98 -4.40 0.72
C ILE A 18 7.54 -4.06 2.15
N GLY A 19 6.57 -4.79 2.73
CA GLY A 19 6.10 -4.54 4.09
C GLY A 19 7.20 -4.70 5.14
N LYS A 20 8.06 -5.74 5.02
CA LYS A 20 9.22 -5.91 5.89
C LYS A 20 10.23 -4.78 5.71
N ALA A 21 10.48 -4.37 4.46
CA ALA A 21 11.35 -3.24 4.19
C ALA A 21 10.82 -1.92 4.79
N TYR A 22 9.48 -1.72 4.80
CA TYR A 22 8.88 -0.59 5.53
C TYR A 22 9.20 -0.64 7.02
N VAL A 23 8.97 -1.78 7.68
CA VAL A 23 9.26 -1.91 9.12
C VAL A 23 10.71 -1.56 9.41
N GLU A 24 11.66 -2.10 8.64
CA GLU A 24 13.09 -1.81 8.80
C GLU A 24 13.44 -0.34 8.56
N ALA A 25 12.87 0.29 7.52
CA ALA A 25 13.13 1.69 7.22
C ALA A 25 12.53 2.64 8.26
N LEU A 26 11.31 2.36 8.73
CA LEU A 26 10.65 3.13 9.78
C LEU A 26 11.46 3.13 11.07
N LEU A 27 11.99 1.96 11.48
CA LEU A 27 12.85 1.85 12.66
C LEU A 27 14.15 2.64 12.50
N ARG A 28 14.77 2.61 11.31
CA ARG A 28 15.97 3.43 11.00
C ARG A 28 15.69 4.93 11.02
N ARG A 29 14.49 5.35 10.59
CA ARG A 29 14.05 6.76 10.58
C ARG A 29 13.48 7.23 11.94
N GLY A 30 13.61 6.42 12.99
CA GLY A 30 13.27 6.83 14.36
C GLY A 30 11.81 6.65 14.73
N ALA A 31 11.01 5.85 14.01
CA ALA A 31 9.65 5.53 14.46
C ALA A 31 9.66 4.98 15.90
N ALA A 32 8.78 5.52 16.73
CA ALA A 32 8.68 5.12 18.14
C ALA A 32 8.12 3.71 18.29
N LYS A 33 7.19 3.34 17.40
CA LYS A 33 6.55 2.02 17.40
C LYS A 33 6.06 1.65 15.98
N VAL A 34 6.12 0.35 15.66
CA VAL A 34 5.57 -0.18 14.41
C VAL A 34 4.65 -1.36 14.71
N TYR A 35 3.38 -1.24 14.40
CA TYR A 35 2.45 -2.37 14.32
C TYR A 35 2.66 -3.09 12.98
N ALA A 36 3.34 -4.23 13.00
CA ALA A 36 3.59 -5.04 11.81
C ALA A 36 2.56 -6.16 11.70
N THR A 37 1.58 -6.01 10.79
CA THR A 37 0.50 -7.01 10.71
C THR A 37 0.77 -8.10 9.68
N ALA A 38 0.31 -9.31 9.98
CA ALA A 38 0.25 -10.45 9.06
C ALA A 38 -0.85 -11.42 9.51
N ARG A 39 -1.34 -12.28 8.61
CA ARG A 39 -2.32 -13.32 8.98
C ARG A 39 -1.78 -14.33 10.01
N LYS A 40 -0.49 -14.61 9.94
CA LYS A 40 0.25 -15.46 10.88
C LYS A 40 1.56 -14.75 11.24
N PRO A 41 1.54 -13.83 12.20
CA PRO A 41 2.72 -13.05 12.52
C PRO A 41 3.76 -13.85 13.28
N SER A 42 5.04 -13.54 13.00
CA SER A 42 6.18 -13.94 13.82
C SER A 42 6.56 -12.79 14.74
N LEU A 43 7.01 -13.10 15.95
CA LEU A 43 7.50 -12.09 16.89
C LEU A 43 8.75 -11.42 16.34
N SER A 44 8.91 -10.13 16.64
CA SER A 44 10.12 -9.35 16.36
C SER A 44 11.05 -9.35 17.55
N GLU A 45 12.36 -9.27 17.30
CA GLU A 45 13.37 -9.06 18.35
C GLU A 45 13.48 -7.57 18.75
N ASP A 46 13.09 -6.64 17.86
CA ASP A 46 13.07 -5.20 18.17
C ASP A 46 11.82 -4.89 19.02
N PRO A 47 11.98 -4.39 20.25
CA PRO A 47 10.86 -4.12 21.17
C PRO A 47 9.91 -3.03 20.66
N ARG A 48 10.30 -2.23 19.67
CA ARG A 48 9.44 -1.23 19.04
C ARG A 48 8.47 -1.83 18.03
N VAL A 49 8.64 -3.11 17.66
CA VAL A 49 7.77 -3.78 16.68
C VAL A 49 6.77 -4.67 17.39
N GLU A 50 5.50 -4.31 17.30
CA GLU A 50 4.40 -5.15 17.75
C GLU A 50 3.86 -5.98 16.58
N ALA A 51 4.07 -7.30 16.64
CA ALA A 51 3.56 -8.24 15.66
C ALA A 51 2.07 -8.51 15.91
N VAL A 52 1.23 -8.22 14.92
CA VAL A 52 -0.25 -8.29 15.07
C VAL A 52 -0.84 -9.25 14.05
N SER A 53 -1.70 -10.17 14.53
CA SER A 53 -2.51 -11.01 13.63
C SER A 53 -3.64 -10.18 13.03
N LEU A 54 -3.66 -10.07 11.69
CA LEU A 54 -4.70 -9.35 10.96
C LEU A 54 -4.88 -9.96 9.57
N ASP A 55 -6.12 -10.29 9.23
CA ASP A 55 -6.57 -10.38 7.85
C ASP A 55 -7.34 -9.08 7.51
N VAL A 56 -6.88 -8.33 6.52
CA VAL A 56 -7.53 -7.07 6.10
C VAL A 56 -8.93 -7.31 5.48
N ASN A 57 -9.27 -8.57 5.19
CA ASN A 57 -10.59 -8.97 4.71
C ASN A 57 -11.59 -9.16 5.85
N ASP A 58 -11.14 -9.30 7.09
CA ASP A 58 -11.96 -9.43 8.29
C ASP A 58 -12.25 -8.04 8.88
N ALA A 59 -13.48 -7.55 8.66
CA ALA A 59 -13.90 -6.23 9.10
C ALA A 59 -13.91 -6.07 10.62
N ASP A 60 -14.27 -7.14 11.35
CA ASP A 60 -14.34 -7.11 12.82
C ASP A 60 -12.91 -7.08 13.41
N ALA A 61 -11.98 -7.85 12.82
CA ALA A 61 -10.58 -7.81 13.22
C ALA A 61 -9.93 -6.44 12.95
N VAL A 62 -10.26 -5.80 11.83
CA VAL A 62 -9.80 -4.44 11.50
C VAL A 62 -10.34 -3.43 12.50
N ALA A 63 -11.64 -3.47 12.83
CA ALA A 63 -12.26 -2.59 13.82
C ALA A 63 -11.63 -2.77 15.20
N ALA A 64 -11.50 -4.02 15.67
CA ALA A 64 -10.88 -4.33 16.96
C ALA A 64 -9.41 -3.87 17.04
N LEU A 65 -8.68 -3.88 15.93
CA LEU A 65 -7.33 -3.33 15.88
C LEU A 65 -7.35 -1.80 16.03
N ALA A 66 -8.26 -1.10 15.36
CA ALA A 66 -8.37 0.35 15.46
C ALA A 66 -8.75 0.80 16.88
N ASP A 67 -9.64 0.07 17.55
CA ASP A 67 -10.02 0.33 18.95
C ASP A 67 -8.84 0.17 19.92
N ARG A 68 -7.89 -0.70 19.61
CA ARG A 68 -6.70 -0.96 20.42
C ARG A 68 -5.52 -0.04 20.09
N ALA A 69 -5.29 0.20 18.81
CA ALA A 69 -4.12 0.93 18.29
C ALA A 69 -4.45 2.42 18.09
N THR A 70 -4.93 3.08 19.16
CA THR A 70 -5.37 4.49 19.17
C THR A 70 -4.21 5.49 19.12
N ASP A 71 -2.98 5.00 19.22
CA ASP A 71 -1.73 5.76 19.15
C ASP A 71 -1.16 5.91 17.74
N VAL A 72 -1.79 5.32 16.72
CA VAL A 72 -1.30 5.30 15.33
C VAL A 72 -1.35 6.70 14.69
N ASP A 73 -0.20 7.14 14.17
CA ASP A 73 -0.03 8.39 13.42
C ASP A 73 -0.01 8.16 11.90
N ILE A 74 0.43 6.98 11.45
CA ILE A 74 0.57 6.64 10.03
C ILE A 74 0.04 5.23 9.77
N VAL A 75 -0.81 5.07 8.76
CA VAL A 75 -1.28 3.77 8.27
C VAL A 75 -0.71 3.51 6.88
N ILE A 76 -0.02 2.38 6.71
CA ILE A 76 0.52 1.93 5.42
C ILE A 76 -0.24 0.69 4.95
N ASN A 77 -1.11 0.86 3.97
CA ASN A 77 -1.84 -0.19 3.29
C ASN A 77 -0.95 -0.87 2.24
N ASN A 78 -0.14 -1.83 2.72
CA ASN A 78 0.78 -2.58 1.88
C ASN A 78 0.29 -4.01 1.57
N ALA A 79 -0.58 -4.59 2.40
CA ALA A 79 -1.12 -5.92 2.15
C ALA A 79 -1.80 -6.00 0.77
N GLY A 80 -1.46 -7.04 0.01
CA GLY A 80 -2.01 -7.26 -1.31
C GLY A 80 -1.74 -8.67 -1.82
N VAL A 81 -2.46 -9.05 -2.87
CA VAL A 81 -2.32 -10.32 -3.57
C VAL A 81 -2.23 -10.10 -5.07
N LEU A 82 -1.49 -10.98 -5.74
CA LEU A 82 -1.44 -11.10 -7.19
C LEU A 82 -1.83 -12.55 -7.53
N LEU A 83 -3.08 -12.76 -7.87
CA LEU A 83 -3.57 -14.07 -8.33
C LEU A 83 -3.55 -14.11 -9.85
N PRO A 84 -3.12 -15.23 -10.47
CA PRO A 84 -3.24 -15.42 -11.91
C PRO A 84 -4.71 -15.47 -12.31
N SER A 85 -5.24 -14.37 -12.85
CA SER A 85 -6.68 -14.21 -13.09
C SER A 85 -6.96 -13.56 -14.44
N PRO A 86 -6.73 -14.28 -15.58
CA PRO A 86 -7.12 -13.77 -16.88
C PRO A 86 -8.62 -13.51 -16.93
N LEU A 87 -9.04 -12.28 -17.29
CA LEU A 87 -10.43 -11.82 -17.12
C LEU A 87 -11.49 -12.69 -17.82
N LEU A 88 -11.11 -13.34 -18.92
CA LEU A 88 -12.06 -14.15 -19.71
C LEU A 88 -12.20 -15.60 -19.22
N THR A 89 -11.24 -16.10 -18.43
CA THR A 89 -11.15 -17.54 -18.11
C THR A 89 -10.90 -17.84 -16.64
N ALA A 90 -10.58 -16.84 -15.82
CA ALA A 90 -10.38 -17.01 -14.39
C ALA A 90 -11.68 -17.37 -13.67
N ASP A 91 -11.57 -18.11 -12.57
CA ASP A 91 -12.70 -18.24 -11.65
C ASP A 91 -13.05 -16.86 -11.10
N MET A 92 -14.33 -16.53 -11.11
CA MET A 92 -14.82 -15.28 -10.53
C MET A 92 -14.50 -15.16 -9.04
N ALA A 93 -14.35 -16.28 -8.33
CA ALA A 93 -13.90 -16.28 -6.93
C ALA A 93 -12.49 -15.67 -6.78
N ASP A 94 -11.56 -15.96 -7.69
CA ASP A 94 -10.20 -15.37 -7.67
C ASP A 94 -10.23 -13.88 -8.00
N VAL A 95 -11.11 -13.46 -8.93
CA VAL A 95 -11.31 -12.05 -9.24
C VAL A 95 -11.84 -11.31 -8.01
N VAL A 96 -12.89 -11.84 -7.37
CA VAL A 96 -13.46 -11.26 -6.14
C VAL A 96 -12.44 -11.22 -5.02
N ALA A 97 -11.68 -12.31 -4.77
CA ALA A 97 -10.65 -12.36 -3.72
C ALA A 97 -9.53 -11.31 -3.96
N THR A 98 -9.20 -11.03 -5.22
CA THR A 98 -8.25 -9.98 -5.57
C THR A 98 -8.78 -8.60 -5.16
N PHE A 99 -10.04 -8.31 -5.45
CA PHE A 99 -10.67 -7.04 -5.05
C PHE A 99 -10.86 -6.94 -3.53
N GLU A 100 -11.26 -8.04 -2.87
CA GLU A 100 -11.40 -8.07 -1.41
C GLU A 100 -10.11 -7.63 -0.71
N THR A 101 -8.97 -8.18 -1.13
CA THR A 101 -7.69 -7.86 -0.49
C THR A 101 -7.12 -6.53 -0.96
N ASN A 102 -7.14 -6.24 -2.28
CA ASN A 102 -6.42 -5.11 -2.84
C ASN A 102 -7.21 -3.79 -2.82
N VAL A 103 -8.53 -3.86 -2.69
CA VAL A 103 -9.44 -2.70 -2.76
C VAL A 103 -10.18 -2.51 -1.44
N PHE A 104 -10.96 -3.52 -1.04
CA PHE A 104 -11.79 -3.40 0.16
C PHE A 104 -10.99 -3.51 1.45
N GLY A 105 -9.86 -4.25 1.47
CA GLY A 105 -8.93 -4.27 2.59
C GLY A 105 -8.41 -2.88 2.95
N PRO A 106 -7.72 -2.16 2.03
CA PRO A 106 -7.30 -0.77 2.25
C PRO A 106 -8.45 0.17 2.62
N LEU A 107 -9.63 0.03 2.00
CA LEU A 107 -10.79 0.85 2.34
C LEU A 107 -11.29 0.59 3.76
N ARG A 108 -11.33 -0.68 4.22
CA ARG A 108 -11.66 -1.03 5.61
C ARG A 108 -10.67 -0.39 6.58
N MET A 109 -9.37 -0.51 6.29
CA MET A 109 -8.32 0.12 7.10
C MET A 109 -8.50 1.65 7.16
N ALA A 110 -8.71 2.31 6.01
CA ALA A 110 -8.94 3.74 5.96
C ALA A 110 -10.15 4.15 6.82
N ARG A 111 -11.29 3.45 6.70
CA ARG A 111 -12.51 3.74 7.46
C ARG A 111 -12.33 3.54 8.97
N ALA A 112 -11.62 2.49 9.38
CA ALA A 112 -11.40 2.19 10.79
C ALA A 112 -10.39 3.16 11.43
N PHE A 113 -9.35 3.56 10.70
CA PHE A 113 -8.28 4.39 11.23
C PHE A 113 -8.47 5.89 10.97
N ALA A 114 -9.38 6.32 10.08
CA ALA A 114 -9.62 7.75 9.88
C ALA A 114 -9.97 8.50 11.19
N PRO A 115 -10.85 7.96 12.09
CA PRO A 115 -11.09 8.61 13.39
C PRO A 115 -9.86 8.61 14.30
N VAL A 116 -9.04 7.56 14.28
CA VAL A 116 -7.79 7.48 15.05
C VAL A 116 -6.83 8.56 14.60
N LEU A 117 -6.59 8.66 13.28
CA LEU A 117 -5.73 9.69 12.69
C LEU A 117 -6.24 11.11 13.02
N ALA A 118 -7.56 11.34 12.91
CA ALA A 118 -8.17 12.62 13.27
C ALA A 118 -7.89 13.00 14.74
N ALA A 119 -8.05 12.05 15.67
CA ALA A 119 -7.77 12.24 17.09
C ALA A 119 -6.28 12.53 17.37
N ARG A 120 -5.39 12.10 16.46
CA ARG A 120 -3.94 12.35 16.52
C ARG A 120 -3.52 13.64 15.79
N GLY A 121 -4.46 14.42 15.26
CA GLY A 121 -4.19 15.68 14.56
C GLY A 121 -3.96 15.52 13.04
N GLY A 122 -4.41 14.41 12.43
CA GLY A 122 -4.39 14.15 11.00
C GLY A 122 -3.53 12.96 10.58
N GLY A 123 -2.21 13.02 10.74
CA GLY A 123 -1.30 11.92 10.36
C GLY A 123 -1.27 11.61 8.86
N ALA A 124 -0.97 10.36 8.49
CA ALA A 124 -0.92 9.93 7.09
C ALA A 124 -1.58 8.57 6.83
N LEU A 125 -2.20 8.45 5.65
CA LEU A 125 -2.67 7.21 5.05
C LEU A 125 -1.88 6.97 3.75
N VAL A 126 -1.19 5.84 3.65
CA VAL A 126 -0.35 5.49 2.50
C VAL A 126 -0.90 4.24 1.83
N ASP A 127 -1.25 4.33 0.55
CA ASP A 127 -1.78 3.21 -0.24
C ASP A 127 -0.74 2.74 -1.26
N MET A 128 -0.41 1.44 -1.23
CA MET A 128 0.50 0.84 -2.20
C MET A 128 -0.22 0.51 -3.50
N HIS A 129 0.13 1.24 -4.54
CA HIS A 129 -0.37 1.09 -5.90
C HIS A 129 0.58 0.30 -6.80
N SER A 130 0.41 0.46 -8.09
CA SER A 130 1.23 -0.15 -9.13
C SER A 130 1.20 0.74 -10.37
N VAL A 131 2.18 0.63 -11.25
CA VAL A 131 2.09 1.10 -12.63
C VAL A 131 0.83 0.56 -13.33
N LEU A 132 0.36 -0.60 -12.91
CA LEU A 132 -0.87 -1.24 -13.38
C LEU A 132 -2.17 -0.60 -12.85
N SER A 133 -2.07 0.45 -12.03
CA SER A 133 -3.21 1.33 -11.77
C SER A 133 -3.66 2.08 -13.04
N TRP A 134 -2.79 2.18 -14.02
CA TRP A 134 -3.01 2.88 -15.30
C TRP A 134 -2.75 1.99 -16.51
N GLY A 135 -1.75 1.10 -16.41
CA GLY A 135 -1.37 0.20 -17.48
C GLY A 135 -2.25 -1.05 -17.57
N ALA A 136 -2.56 -1.47 -18.78
CA ALA A 136 -3.19 -2.75 -19.05
C ALA A 136 -2.14 -3.88 -19.03
N GLY A 137 -2.57 -5.12 -18.75
CA GLY A 137 -1.72 -6.32 -18.90
C GLY A 137 -1.72 -7.28 -17.72
N ALA A 138 -2.29 -6.94 -16.59
CA ALA A 138 -2.35 -7.82 -15.41
C ALA A 138 -3.78 -8.12 -14.93
N ALA A 139 -4.73 -8.12 -15.84
CA ALA A 139 -6.09 -8.60 -15.66
C ALA A 139 -6.77 -8.06 -14.37
N ALA A 140 -7.28 -8.95 -13.50
CA ALA A 140 -7.97 -8.55 -12.27
C ALA A 140 -7.08 -7.76 -11.30
N TYR A 141 -5.78 -8.06 -11.26
CA TYR A 141 -4.85 -7.29 -10.42
C TYR A 141 -4.77 -5.82 -10.87
N GLY A 142 -4.55 -5.56 -12.16
CA GLY A 142 -4.53 -4.19 -12.70
C GLY A 142 -5.84 -3.45 -12.42
N ALA A 143 -6.98 -4.10 -12.68
CA ALA A 143 -8.30 -3.54 -12.38
C ALA A 143 -8.45 -3.19 -10.89
N SER A 144 -7.99 -4.05 -9.98
CA SER A 144 -8.01 -3.77 -8.54
C SER A 144 -7.13 -2.58 -8.15
N LYS A 145 -5.96 -2.43 -8.77
CA LYS A 145 -5.06 -1.29 -8.51
C LYS A 145 -5.60 0.02 -9.09
N ALA A 146 -6.30 -0.02 -10.23
CA ALA A 146 -7.02 1.12 -10.77
C ALA A 146 -8.19 1.56 -9.86
N ALA A 147 -8.95 0.60 -9.34
CA ALA A 147 -10.02 0.88 -8.37
C ALA A 147 -9.47 1.50 -7.08
N LEU A 148 -8.39 0.94 -6.52
CA LEU A 148 -7.76 1.51 -5.33
C LEU A 148 -7.24 2.94 -5.58
N TRP A 149 -6.63 3.21 -6.75
CA TRP A 149 -6.18 4.55 -7.09
C TRP A 149 -7.34 5.57 -7.09
N SER A 150 -8.48 5.20 -7.65
CA SER A 150 -9.69 6.06 -7.62
C SER A 150 -10.17 6.30 -6.18
N ILE A 151 -10.18 5.27 -5.32
CA ILE A 151 -10.53 5.37 -3.90
C ILE A 151 -9.55 6.27 -3.16
N THR A 152 -8.25 6.10 -3.34
CA THR A 152 -7.20 6.93 -2.72
C THR A 152 -7.40 8.41 -3.06
N ASN A 153 -7.75 8.73 -4.31
CA ASN A 153 -8.03 10.11 -4.73
C ASN A 153 -9.28 10.67 -4.04
N SER A 154 -10.32 9.85 -3.84
CA SER A 154 -11.54 10.25 -3.11
C SER A 154 -11.25 10.47 -1.62
N LEU A 155 -10.53 9.53 -0.99
CA LEU A 155 -10.12 9.65 0.42
C LEU A 155 -9.26 10.91 0.68
N ARG A 156 -8.45 11.34 -0.29
CA ARG A 156 -7.68 12.59 -0.17
C ARG A 156 -8.57 13.81 0.00
N ILE A 157 -9.73 13.81 -0.65
CA ILE A 157 -10.73 14.89 -0.52
C ILE A 157 -11.47 14.75 0.82
N GLU A 158 -11.93 13.54 1.15
CA GLU A 158 -12.75 13.28 2.33
C GLU A 158 -12.00 13.51 3.64
N LEU A 159 -10.67 13.22 3.67
CA LEU A 159 -9.84 13.34 4.86
C LEU A 159 -9.08 14.68 4.94
N ALA A 160 -9.27 15.59 3.99
CA ALA A 160 -8.56 16.87 3.93
C ALA A 160 -8.88 17.76 5.15
N GLU A 161 -10.16 17.86 5.56
CA GLU A 161 -10.58 18.71 6.66
C GLU A 161 -10.00 18.28 8.02
N GLN A 162 -9.78 16.97 8.22
CA GLN A 162 -9.13 16.47 9.43
C GLN A 162 -7.59 16.55 9.40
N GLY A 163 -7.00 17.02 8.28
CA GLY A 163 -5.56 17.17 8.11
C GLY A 163 -4.80 15.88 7.82
N THR A 164 -5.48 14.78 7.44
CA THR A 164 -4.82 13.53 7.09
C THR A 164 -4.23 13.61 5.69
N GLN A 165 -2.92 13.42 5.59
CA GLN A 165 -2.21 13.29 4.32
C GLN A 165 -2.52 11.94 3.69
N VAL A 166 -2.99 11.89 2.45
CA VAL A 166 -3.26 10.63 1.73
C VAL A 166 -2.30 10.49 0.57
N VAL A 167 -1.43 9.47 0.63
CA VAL A 167 -0.32 9.27 -0.30
C VAL A 167 -0.52 7.99 -1.11
N GLY A 168 -0.55 8.11 -2.43
CA GLY A 168 -0.52 6.97 -3.35
C GLY A 168 0.91 6.66 -3.79
N VAL A 169 1.42 5.45 -3.55
CA VAL A 169 2.77 5.03 -3.94
C VAL A 169 2.70 4.09 -5.14
N HIS A 170 3.19 4.53 -6.29
CA HIS A 170 3.17 3.77 -7.53
C HIS A 170 4.56 3.24 -7.86
N LEU A 171 4.63 1.95 -8.17
CA LEU A 171 5.87 1.27 -8.56
C LEU A 171 5.61 0.31 -9.73
N GLY A 172 6.66 -0.01 -10.46
CA GLY A 172 6.66 -1.06 -11.46
C GLY A 172 6.75 -2.44 -10.80
N LEU A 173 7.89 -3.10 -10.92
CA LEU A 173 8.10 -4.45 -10.38
C LEU A 173 9.16 -4.42 -9.27
N ALA A 174 8.78 -4.82 -8.06
CA ALA A 174 9.70 -4.95 -6.92
C ALA A 174 10.21 -6.39 -6.79
N ASP A 175 11.46 -6.55 -6.36
CA ASP A 175 12.08 -7.85 -6.11
C ASP A 175 11.55 -8.47 -4.80
N THR A 176 10.47 -9.21 -4.95
CA THR A 176 9.74 -9.89 -3.88
C THR A 176 9.25 -11.25 -4.36
N ASP A 177 8.83 -12.11 -3.44
CA ASP A 177 8.21 -13.42 -3.76
C ASP A 177 7.02 -13.27 -4.72
N MET A 178 6.23 -12.19 -4.59
CA MET A 178 5.09 -11.90 -5.47
C MET A 178 5.50 -11.75 -6.95
N ALA A 179 6.71 -11.29 -7.20
CA ALA A 179 7.25 -11.04 -8.53
C ALA A 179 8.31 -12.07 -8.97
N ALA A 180 8.55 -13.13 -8.17
CA ALA A 180 9.66 -14.08 -8.41
C ALA A 180 9.64 -14.72 -9.80
N GLY A 181 8.44 -15.03 -10.31
CA GLY A 181 8.25 -15.68 -11.63
C GLY A 181 8.26 -14.73 -12.84
N ILE A 182 8.45 -13.41 -12.65
CA ILE A 182 8.38 -12.43 -13.74
C ILE A 182 9.80 -12.07 -14.19
N PRO A 183 10.19 -12.38 -15.44
CA PRO A 183 11.54 -12.13 -15.97
C PRO A 183 11.67 -10.68 -16.48
N SER A 184 11.67 -9.71 -15.59
CA SER A 184 11.83 -8.28 -15.90
C SER A 184 12.74 -7.62 -14.87
N GLN A 185 13.28 -6.45 -15.21
CA GLN A 185 14.05 -5.65 -14.25
C GLN A 185 13.17 -5.29 -13.06
N LYS A 186 13.70 -5.46 -11.87
CA LYS A 186 13.03 -5.21 -10.60
C LYS A 186 13.79 -4.16 -9.81
N ILE A 187 13.07 -3.33 -9.09
CA ILE A 187 13.63 -2.43 -8.09
C ILE A 187 13.67 -3.12 -6.73
N SER A 188 14.60 -2.74 -5.88
CA SER A 188 14.67 -3.31 -4.54
C SER A 188 13.50 -2.82 -3.66
N PRO A 189 12.99 -3.64 -2.73
CA PRO A 189 12.02 -3.18 -1.72
C PRO A 189 12.50 -1.95 -0.95
N ALA A 190 13.80 -1.84 -0.69
CA ALA A 190 14.38 -0.69 0.01
C ALA A 190 14.21 0.62 -0.80
N GLU A 191 14.50 0.61 -2.12
CA GLU A 191 14.28 1.79 -2.98
C GLU A 191 12.82 2.23 -2.99
N VAL A 192 11.88 1.29 -3.03
CA VAL A 192 10.43 1.59 -2.96
C VAL A 192 10.10 2.33 -1.68
N VAL A 193 10.59 1.81 -0.56
CA VAL A 193 10.22 2.30 0.77
C VAL A 193 10.86 3.65 1.06
N GLU A 194 12.13 3.84 0.71
CA GLU A 194 12.79 5.15 0.90
C GLU A 194 12.06 6.24 0.11
N ALA A 195 11.74 5.99 -1.16
CA ALA A 195 10.97 6.95 -1.97
C ALA A 195 9.59 7.25 -1.38
N ALA A 196 8.90 6.22 -0.87
CA ALA A 196 7.58 6.38 -0.26
C ALA A 196 7.63 7.23 1.02
N LEU A 197 8.57 6.95 1.91
CA LEU A 197 8.74 7.69 3.17
C LEU A 197 9.21 9.13 2.93
N ASP A 198 10.11 9.36 1.96
CA ASP A 198 10.48 10.72 1.52
C ASP A 198 9.25 11.49 1.01
N GLY A 199 8.35 10.81 0.28
CA GLY A 199 7.09 11.39 -0.17
C GLY A 199 6.15 11.78 0.98
N VAL A 200 6.07 10.97 2.03
CA VAL A 200 5.31 11.28 3.25
C VAL A 200 5.92 12.50 3.95
N GLU A 201 7.22 12.49 4.20
CA GLU A 201 7.92 13.54 4.94
C GLU A 201 7.97 14.87 4.17
N SER A 202 7.95 14.84 2.83
CA SER A 202 7.87 16.05 1.99
C SER A 202 6.45 16.62 1.83
N GLY A 203 5.42 15.91 2.31
CA GLY A 203 4.02 16.31 2.13
C GLY A 203 3.47 16.00 0.74
N GLY A 204 4.09 15.08 0.01
CA GLY A 204 3.62 14.61 -1.30
C GLY A 204 2.32 13.82 -1.21
N ASN A 205 1.49 13.90 -2.23
CA ASN A 205 0.25 13.12 -2.32
C ASN A 205 0.38 11.90 -3.24
N GLU A 206 1.41 11.89 -4.08
CA GLU A 206 1.66 10.79 -5.03
C GLU A 206 3.17 10.61 -5.20
N VAL A 207 3.62 9.37 -5.12
CA VAL A 207 5.02 8.97 -5.29
C VAL A 207 5.13 8.05 -6.50
N LEU A 208 5.89 8.47 -7.50
CA LEU A 208 6.22 7.68 -8.70
C LEU A 208 7.64 7.15 -8.56
N VAL A 209 7.76 5.92 -8.03
CA VAL A 209 9.05 5.38 -7.56
C VAL A 209 10.08 5.27 -8.70
N ASP A 210 9.67 4.78 -9.85
CA ASP A 210 10.57 4.42 -10.95
C ASP A 210 10.22 5.09 -12.29
N ALA A 211 11.08 4.89 -13.28
CA ALA A 211 10.91 5.50 -14.59
C ALA A 211 9.67 4.98 -15.31
N VAL A 212 9.32 3.70 -15.14
CA VAL A 212 8.17 3.11 -15.82
C VAL A 212 6.86 3.70 -15.29
N THR A 213 6.76 3.97 -13.99
CA THR A 213 5.58 4.65 -13.42
C THR A 213 5.45 6.08 -13.91
N ARG A 214 6.55 6.81 -13.99
CA ARG A 214 6.55 8.19 -14.53
C ARG A 214 6.12 8.22 -16.01
N GLN A 215 6.62 7.30 -16.82
CA GLN A 215 6.26 7.19 -18.24
C GLN A 215 4.79 6.82 -18.40
N MET A 216 4.29 5.82 -17.67
CA MET A 216 2.89 5.40 -17.74
C MET A 216 1.94 6.49 -17.27
N LYS A 217 2.28 7.22 -16.20
CA LYS A 217 1.49 8.37 -15.73
C LYS A 217 1.40 9.46 -16.80
N ALA A 218 2.49 9.78 -17.46
CA ALA A 218 2.52 10.76 -18.53
C ALA A 218 1.71 10.30 -19.77
N ALA A 219 1.65 9.00 -20.03
CA ALA A 219 0.91 8.43 -21.15
C ALA A 219 -0.62 8.49 -20.98
N LEU A 220 -1.15 8.76 -19.77
CA LEU A 220 -2.60 8.83 -19.51
C LEU A 220 -3.35 9.84 -20.37
N ALA A 221 -2.69 10.92 -20.81
CA ALA A 221 -3.30 11.92 -21.70
C ALA A 221 -3.25 11.53 -23.18
N GLY A 222 -2.58 10.42 -23.51
CA GLY A 222 -2.40 9.94 -24.86
C GLY A 222 -3.41 8.87 -25.30
N PRO A 223 -3.21 8.25 -26.46
CA PRO A 223 -4.04 7.16 -26.93
C PRO A 223 -3.90 5.92 -26.04
N VAL A 224 -5.02 5.15 -25.94
CA VAL A 224 -5.12 3.97 -25.04
C VAL A 224 -4.09 2.88 -25.34
N GLU A 225 -3.62 2.79 -26.58
CA GLU A 225 -2.58 1.84 -27.03
C GLU A 225 -1.25 2.07 -26.26
N GLY A 226 -0.97 3.31 -25.87
CA GLY A 226 0.19 3.68 -25.08
C GLY A 226 0.15 3.21 -23.62
N LEU A 227 -1.00 2.71 -23.14
CA LEU A 227 -1.18 2.19 -21.79
C LEU A 227 -0.96 0.67 -21.69
N THR A 228 -0.52 0.02 -22.77
CA THR A 228 -0.24 -1.41 -22.75
C THR A 228 1.11 -1.68 -22.11
N LEU A 229 1.12 -2.47 -21.04
CA LEU A 229 2.33 -2.90 -20.34
C LEU A 229 2.61 -4.36 -20.68
N VAL A 230 3.66 -4.60 -21.47
CA VAL A 230 4.08 -5.97 -21.80
C VAL A 230 5.13 -6.41 -20.79
N LEU A 231 4.70 -7.17 -19.78
CA LEU A 231 5.60 -7.78 -18.81
C LEU A 231 6.18 -9.07 -19.41
N GLY A 232 7.50 -9.14 -19.55
CA GLY A 232 8.18 -10.40 -19.86
C GLY A 232 8.30 -10.75 -21.35
N ARG A 233 8.76 -9.82 -22.20
CA ARG A 233 9.43 -10.19 -23.46
C ARG A 233 10.93 -10.19 -23.30
#